data_b8ff9fa646ff4b6d45dc8472e889ad20
#
_entry.id   b8ff9fa646ff4b6d45dc8472e889ad20
#
_cell.length_a   1.000
_cell.length_b   1.000
_cell.length_c   1.000
_cell.angle_alpha   90.00
_cell.angle_beta   90.00
_cell.angle_gamma   90.00
#
_symmetry.space_group_name_H-M   'P 1'
#
loop_
_entity.id
_entity.type
_entity.pdbx_description
1 polymer ?
#
loop_
_entity_poly.entity_id
_entity_poly.type
_entity_poly.pdbx_seq_one_letter_code
_entity_poly.pdbx_strand_id
1 'polypeptide(L)'
;MKEHKHLGCYGLVVKDDKILLIKKKTGPYDGLLDLPGGSFEFGETPEETLKREMLEETGLEITKYQLFDASSVVVEWNYYDNTNILVHHVGIFYQILEYQNEIRKDISIDNQNDDSLGAEFYEIKKLKKEDVSAIALMELEKLGYSLS
;
A
#
# COMPACT_ATOMS: atom_id res chain seq x y z
N MET A 1 -10.13 -23.12 -8.32
CA MET A 1 -10.10 -21.87 -7.53
C MET A 1 -10.14 -20.67 -8.46
N LYS A 2 -10.95 -19.70 -8.14
CA LYS A 2 -11.06 -18.48 -8.94
C LYS A 2 -9.79 -17.65 -8.87
N GLU A 3 -9.40 -17.04 -9.97
CA GLU A 3 -8.22 -16.17 -10.06
C GLU A 3 -8.65 -14.75 -10.36
N HIS A 4 -7.96 -13.80 -9.71
CA HIS A 4 -8.21 -12.38 -9.89
C HIS A 4 -6.89 -11.64 -10.00
N LYS A 5 -6.81 -10.69 -10.92
CA LYS A 5 -5.62 -9.84 -11.10
C LYS A 5 -5.88 -8.47 -10.53
N HIS A 6 -4.90 -7.96 -9.81
CA HIS A 6 -4.94 -6.60 -9.27
C HIS A 6 -3.64 -5.90 -9.62
N LEU A 7 -3.74 -4.77 -10.30
CA LEU A 7 -2.58 -3.94 -10.66
C LEU A 7 -2.68 -2.62 -9.92
N GLY A 8 -1.66 -2.29 -9.16
CA GLY A 8 -1.63 -1.05 -8.40
C GLY A 8 -0.28 -0.37 -8.42
N CYS A 9 -0.28 0.88 -7.97
CA CYS A 9 0.90 1.72 -7.84
C CYS A 9 0.98 2.20 -6.40
N TYR A 10 2.17 2.08 -5.78
CA TYR A 10 2.34 2.26 -4.34
C TYR A 10 3.56 3.11 -4.02
N GLY A 11 3.50 3.81 -2.89
CA GLY A 11 4.57 4.66 -2.41
C GLY A 11 5.27 4.09 -1.19
N LEU A 12 6.59 4.15 -1.19
CA LEU A 12 7.45 3.79 -0.07
C LEU A 12 7.95 5.09 0.56
N VAL A 13 7.37 5.46 1.68
CA VAL A 13 7.74 6.67 2.42
C VAL A 13 8.47 6.23 3.69
N VAL A 14 9.80 6.28 3.65
CA VAL A 14 10.64 5.87 4.77
C VAL A 14 11.40 7.08 5.30
N LYS A 15 11.29 7.31 6.60
CA LYS A 15 11.96 8.42 7.28
C LYS A 15 12.35 7.98 8.68
N ASP A 16 13.64 8.12 9.02
CA ASP A 16 14.16 7.78 10.36
C ASP A 16 13.79 6.35 10.78
N ASP A 17 13.95 5.38 9.88
CA ASP A 17 13.63 3.95 10.09
C ASP A 17 12.15 3.69 10.40
N LYS A 18 11.29 4.62 9.99
CA LYS A 18 9.84 4.46 10.03
C LYS A 18 9.30 4.45 8.61
N ILE A 19 8.24 3.68 8.40
CA ILE A 19 7.55 3.61 7.12
C ILE A 19 6.09 4.03 7.27
N LEU A 20 5.60 4.77 6.29
CA LEU A 20 4.19 5.16 6.23
C LEU A 20 3.37 4.01 5.72
N LEU A 21 2.43 3.54 6.52
CA LEU A 21 1.52 2.45 6.16
C LEU A 21 0.07 2.87 6.44
N ILE A 22 -0.84 2.21 5.77
CA ILE A 22 -2.27 2.34 6.00
C ILE A 22 -2.80 1.03 6.56
N LYS A 23 -3.82 1.10 7.40
CA LYS A 23 -4.48 -0.10 7.90
C LYS A 23 -5.66 -0.41 7.00
N LYS A 24 -5.64 -1.58 6.36
CA LYS A 24 -6.71 -1.99 5.45
C LYS A 24 -7.91 -2.50 6.24
N LYS A 25 -9.10 -2.19 5.78
CA LYS A 25 -10.35 -2.63 6.38
C LYS A 25 -11.16 -3.57 5.49
N THR A 26 -10.72 -3.79 4.25
CA THR A 26 -11.39 -4.70 3.29
C THR A 26 -10.36 -5.36 2.40
N GLY A 27 -10.80 -6.36 1.63
CA GLY A 27 -10.00 -7.01 0.63
C GLY A 27 -9.08 -8.09 1.17
N PRO A 28 -8.14 -8.58 0.33
CA PRO A 28 -7.23 -9.66 0.73
C PRO A 28 -6.27 -9.29 1.87
N TYR A 29 -6.08 -8.00 2.13
CA TYR A 29 -5.19 -7.53 3.20
C TYR A 29 -5.96 -6.95 4.39
N ASP A 30 -7.25 -7.29 4.53
CA ASP A 30 -8.08 -6.81 5.63
C ASP A 30 -7.40 -7.07 6.99
N GLY A 31 -7.32 -6.04 7.80
CA GLY A 31 -6.70 -6.09 9.12
C GLY A 31 -5.18 -5.94 9.12
N LEU A 32 -4.55 -5.87 7.95
CA LEU A 32 -3.10 -5.74 7.82
C LEU A 32 -2.69 -4.30 7.53
N LEU A 33 -1.43 -4.00 7.83
CA LEU A 33 -0.80 -2.74 7.44
C LEU A 33 -0.26 -2.89 6.03
N ASP A 34 -0.60 -1.93 5.17
CA ASP A 34 -0.29 -1.99 3.74
C ASP A 34 0.37 -0.71 3.28
N LEU A 35 0.99 -0.76 2.11
CA LEU A 35 1.56 0.42 1.47
C LEU A 35 0.44 1.33 0.98
N PRO A 36 0.61 2.65 1.10
CA PRO A 36 -0.34 3.57 0.48
C PRO A 36 -0.21 3.50 -1.04
N GLY A 37 -1.34 3.58 -1.72
CA GLY A 37 -1.43 3.45 -3.15
C GLY A 37 -2.71 2.74 -3.54
N GLY A 38 -2.79 2.32 -4.78
CA GLY A 38 -3.97 1.59 -5.23
C GLY A 38 -4.06 1.45 -6.73
N SER A 39 -5.24 1.08 -7.17
CA SER A 39 -5.52 0.72 -8.56
C SER A 39 -5.49 1.92 -9.49
N PHE A 40 -5.09 1.68 -10.73
CA PHE A 40 -5.15 2.67 -11.80
C PHE A 40 -6.61 3.00 -12.15
N GLU A 41 -6.86 4.26 -12.40
CA GLU A 41 -8.05 4.68 -13.13
C GLU A 41 -7.73 4.62 -14.61
N PHE A 42 -8.76 4.42 -15.43
CA PHE A 42 -8.57 4.28 -16.88
C PHE A 42 -7.80 5.48 -17.44
N GLY A 43 -6.72 5.19 -18.14
CA GLY A 43 -5.93 6.20 -18.83
C GLY A 43 -4.83 6.86 -17.99
N GLU A 44 -4.76 6.54 -16.69
CA GLU A 44 -3.70 7.11 -15.86
C GLU A 44 -2.35 6.45 -16.14
N THR A 45 -1.31 7.28 -16.12
CA THR A 45 0.07 6.78 -16.03
C THR A 45 0.36 6.31 -14.61
N PRO A 46 1.43 5.52 -14.38
CA PRO A 46 1.80 5.13 -13.02
C PRO A 46 2.00 6.33 -12.10
N GLU A 47 2.65 7.39 -12.57
CA GLU A 47 2.89 8.57 -11.75
C GLU A 47 1.60 9.30 -11.39
N GLU A 48 0.64 9.35 -12.31
CA GLU A 48 -0.67 9.95 -12.04
C GLU A 48 -1.43 9.16 -10.98
N THR A 49 -1.42 7.83 -11.08
CA THR A 49 -2.04 6.95 -10.09
C THR A 49 -1.37 7.13 -8.73
N LEU A 50 -0.04 7.15 -8.71
CA LEU A 50 0.72 7.33 -7.47
C LEU A 50 0.33 8.62 -6.76
N LYS A 51 0.33 9.74 -7.48
CA LYS A 51 0.01 11.05 -6.91
C LYS A 51 -1.42 11.11 -6.37
N ARG A 52 -2.36 10.59 -7.15
CA ARG A 52 -3.77 10.60 -6.75
C ARG A 52 -4.00 9.74 -5.52
N GLU A 53 -3.50 8.51 -5.54
CA GLU A 53 -3.69 7.56 -4.44
C GLU A 53 -3.00 8.03 -3.15
N MET A 54 -1.78 8.57 -3.26
CA MET A 54 -1.07 9.08 -2.10
C MET A 54 -1.84 10.23 -1.44
N LEU A 55 -2.40 11.12 -2.26
CA LEU A 55 -3.20 12.23 -1.74
C LEU A 55 -4.48 11.72 -1.07
N GLU A 56 -5.18 10.81 -1.73
CA GLU A 56 -6.44 10.26 -1.21
C GLU A 56 -6.24 9.49 0.09
N GLU A 57 -5.22 8.64 0.16
CA GLU A 57 -5.04 7.75 1.29
C GLU A 57 -4.23 8.34 2.44
N THR A 58 -3.33 9.25 2.16
CA THR A 58 -2.43 9.77 3.19
C THR A 58 -2.56 11.27 3.42
N GLY A 59 -3.10 12.00 2.47
CA GLY A 59 -3.12 13.46 2.47
C GLY A 59 -1.83 14.09 1.97
N LEU A 60 -0.83 13.30 1.61
CA LEU A 60 0.45 13.82 1.16
C LEU A 60 0.42 14.15 -0.33
N GLU A 61 0.93 15.34 -0.67
CA GLU A 61 1.19 15.74 -2.05
C GLU A 61 2.66 15.45 -2.35
N ILE A 62 2.92 14.41 -3.13
CA ILE A 62 4.29 14.00 -3.42
C ILE A 62 4.88 14.89 -4.51
N THR A 63 6.12 15.34 -4.30
CA THR A 63 6.80 16.27 -5.20
C THR A 63 8.07 15.69 -5.80
N LYS A 64 8.70 14.72 -5.14
CA LYS A 64 9.88 14.06 -5.67
C LYS A 64 9.83 12.59 -5.34
N TYR A 65 10.03 11.77 -6.35
CA TYR A 65 9.91 10.31 -6.21
C TYR A 65 10.74 9.64 -7.32
N GLN A 66 11.05 8.37 -7.12
CA GLN A 66 11.76 7.59 -8.12
C GLN A 66 11.24 6.16 -8.15
N LEU A 67 11.22 5.58 -9.33
CA LEU A 67 10.83 4.18 -9.50
C LEU A 67 11.82 3.29 -8.74
N PHE A 68 11.30 2.40 -7.91
CA PHE A 68 12.12 1.49 -7.11
C PHE A 68 12.02 0.05 -7.60
N ASP A 69 10.79 -0.44 -7.84
CA ASP A 69 10.58 -1.85 -8.15
C ASP A 69 9.27 -2.05 -8.89
N ALA A 70 9.20 -3.12 -9.66
CA ALA A 70 7.96 -3.66 -10.21
C ALA A 70 8.00 -5.15 -9.95
N SER A 71 7.00 -5.67 -9.24
CA SER A 71 6.98 -7.06 -8.84
C SER A 71 5.56 -7.53 -8.58
N SER A 72 5.40 -8.80 -8.22
CA SER A 72 4.09 -9.35 -7.95
C SER A 72 4.15 -10.44 -6.90
N VAL A 73 3.02 -10.68 -6.28
CA VAL A 73 2.79 -11.79 -5.37
C VAL A 73 1.46 -12.43 -5.70
N VAL A 74 1.30 -13.69 -5.31
CA VAL A 74 0.00 -14.36 -5.35
C VAL A 74 -0.41 -14.62 -3.92
N VAL A 75 -1.59 -14.13 -3.55
CA VAL A 75 -2.13 -14.33 -2.19
C VAL A 75 -3.49 -15.00 -2.30
N GLU A 76 -3.83 -15.77 -1.29
CA GLU A 76 -5.13 -16.40 -1.20
C GLU A 76 -6.04 -15.53 -0.36
N TRP A 77 -7.23 -15.27 -0.86
CA TRP A 77 -8.23 -14.47 -0.16
C TRP A 77 -9.49 -15.28 0.04
N ASN A 78 -9.91 -15.40 1.29
CA ASN A 78 -11.15 -16.07 1.64
C ASN A 78 -12.30 -15.06 1.53
N TYR A 79 -13.04 -15.13 0.43
CA TYR A 79 -14.10 -14.19 0.11
C TYR A 79 -15.33 -14.40 1.00
N TYR A 80 -16.27 -13.45 0.97
CA TYR A 80 -17.43 -13.40 1.89
C TYR A 80 -18.31 -14.65 1.89
N ASP A 81 -18.35 -15.40 0.82
CA ASP A 81 -19.16 -16.63 0.69
C ASP A 81 -18.36 -17.91 0.94
N ASN A 82 -17.22 -17.79 1.59
CA ASN A 82 -16.27 -18.89 1.83
C ASN A 82 -15.64 -19.45 0.55
N THR A 83 -15.71 -18.70 -0.56
CA THR A 83 -15.01 -19.07 -1.77
C THR A 83 -13.59 -18.53 -1.70
N ASN A 84 -12.59 -19.39 -1.84
CA ASN A 84 -11.20 -18.94 -1.88
C ASN A 84 -10.87 -18.43 -3.28
N ILE A 85 -10.21 -17.28 -3.32
CA ILE A 85 -9.77 -16.64 -4.55
C ILE A 85 -8.25 -16.49 -4.49
N LEU A 86 -7.57 -16.80 -5.59
CA LEU A 86 -6.16 -16.46 -5.75
C LEU A 86 -6.09 -15.06 -6.35
N VAL A 87 -5.40 -14.16 -5.67
CA VAL A 87 -5.20 -12.79 -6.15
C VAL A 87 -3.75 -12.65 -6.60
N HIS A 88 -3.59 -12.36 -7.90
CA HIS A 88 -2.29 -12.03 -8.47
C HIS A 88 -2.13 -10.51 -8.37
N HIS A 89 -1.40 -10.06 -7.36
CA HIS A 89 -1.22 -8.65 -7.07
C HIS A 89 0.09 -8.17 -7.68
N VAL A 90 -0.02 -7.36 -8.74
CA VAL A 90 1.12 -6.75 -9.43
C VAL A 90 1.24 -5.32 -8.96
N GLY A 91 2.42 -4.94 -8.52
CA GLY A 91 2.68 -3.60 -8.02
C GLY A 91 3.82 -2.91 -8.73
N ILE A 92 3.66 -1.60 -8.89
CA ILE A 92 4.71 -0.68 -9.32
C ILE A 92 4.99 0.19 -8.09
N PHE A 93 6.24 0.18 -7.63
CA PHE A 93 6.62 0.77 -6.34
C PHE A 93 7.59 1.92 -6.55
N TYR A 94 7.29 3.06 -5.92
CA TYR A 94 8.11 4.25 -5.97
C TYR A 94 8.62 4.60 -4.58
N GLN A 95 9.89 5.00 -4.48
CA GLN A 95 10.40 5.65 -3.29
C GLN A 95 9.97 7.11 -3.32
N ILE A 96 9.37 7.57 -2.25
CA ILE A 96 8.93 8.96 -2.12
C ILE A 96 10.03 9.74 -1.40
N LEU A 97 10.61 10.71 -2.09
CA LEU A 97 11.78 11.44 -1.59
C LEU A 97 11.40 12.79 -0.97
N GLU A 98 10.38 13.46 -1.51
CA GLU A 98 9.90 14.73 -0.99
C GLU A 98 8.39 14.83 -1.14
N TYR A 99 7.75 15.43 -0.17
CA TYR A 99 6.30 15.62 -0.18
C TYR A 99 5.94 16.86 0.63
N GLN A 100 4.71 17.34 0.43
CA GLN A 100 4.13 18.47 1.15
C GLN A 100 2.90 17.99 1.92
N ASN A 101 2.42 18.81 2.83
CA ASN A 101 1.29 18.57 3.70
C ASN A 101 1.64 17.56 4.83
N GLU A 102 0.67 17.33 5.68
CA GLU A 102 0.77 16.39 6.80
C GLU A 102 -0.12 15.19 6.53
N ILE A 103 0.27 14.05 7.08
CA ILE A 103 -0.55 12.85 6.96
C ILE A 103 -1.90 13.05 7.67
N ARG A 104 -2.95 12.46 7.08
CA ARG A 104 -4.28 12.46 7.67
C ARG A 104 -4.54 11.10 8.29
N LYS A 105 -4.87 11.10 9.58
CA LYS A 105 -5.08 9.86 10.34
C LYS A 105 -6.52 9.34 10.30
N ASP A 106 -7.47 10.19 9.87
CA ASP A 106 -8.89 9.88 9.91
C ASP A 106 -9.59 10.12 8.58
N ILE A 107 -8.90 9.90 7.48
CA ILE A 107 -9.43 10.15 6.13
C ILE A 107 -10.64 9.28 5.78
N SER A 108 -10.80 8.15 6.44
CA SER A 108 -11.92 7.24 6.19
C SER A 108 -13.28 7.85 6.49
N ILE A 109 -13.34 8.94 7.24
CA ILE A 109 -14.59 9.61 7.58
C ILE A 109 -15.22 10.29 6.37
N ASP A 110 -14.40 10.89 5.52
CA ASP A 110 -14.85 11.71 4.39
C ASP A 110 -14.94 10.94 3.07
N ASN A 111 -14.44 9.72 3.02
CA ASN A 111 -14.40 8.93 1.79
C ASN A 111 -14.96 7.54 2.05
N GLN A 112 -16.24 7.35 1.74
CA GLN A 112 -16.93 6.08 1.95
C GLN A 112 -16.40 4.95 1.07
N ASN A 113 -15.70 5.28 -0.01
CA ASN A 113 -15.12 4.29 -0.93
C ASN A 113 -13.70 3.90 -0.56
N ASP A 114 -13.13 4.57 0.43
CA ASP A 114 -11.78 4.27 0.89
C ASP A 114 -11.79 3.00 1.74
N ASP A 115 -10.91 2.07 1.45
CA ASP A 115 -10.77 0.82 2.18
C ASP A 115 -9.71 0.88 3.28
N SER A 116 -9.28 2.09 3.64
CA SER A 116 -8.24 2.32 4.65
C SER A 116 -8.82 2.99 5.90
N LEU A 117 -8.20 2.75 7.04
CA LEU A 117 -8.53 3.37 8.32
C LEU A 117 -7.60 4.52 8.68
N GLY A 118 -6.85 5.04 7.72
CA GLY A 118 -5.94 6.13 7.90
C GLY A 118 -4.48 5.72 7.76
N ALA A 119 -3.60 6.72 7.70
CA ALA A 119 -2.17 6.54 7.48
C ALA A 119 -1.39 6.93 8.72
N GLU A 120 -0.29 6.22 8.98
CA GLU A 120 0.56 6.47 10.13
C GLU A 120 1.96 5.97 9.86
N PHE A 121 2.97 6.60 10.48
CA PHE A 121 4.34 6.10 10.44
C PHE A 121 4.56 5.04 11.53
N TYR A 122 5.15 3.92 11.14
CA TYR A 122 5.45 2.80 12.02
C TYR A 122 6.94 2.55 12.07
N GLU A 123 7.47 2.32 13.28
CA GLU A 123 8.87 1.91 13.42
C GLU A 123 9.06 0.52 12.79
N ILE A 124 9.91 0.44 11.77
CA ILE A 124 10.07 -0.80 11.00
C ILE A 124 10.56 -1.95 11.88
N LYS A 125 11.46 -1.66 12.81
CA LYS A 125 12.01 -2.69 13.71
C LYS A 125 10.97 -3.32 14.65
N LYS A 126 9.82 -2.66 14.84
CA LYS A 126 8.74 -3.18 15.68
C LYS A 126 7.68 -3.94 14.88
N LEU A 127 7.75 -3.90 13.56
CA LEU A 127 6.82 -4.61 12.70
C LEU A 127 7.17 -6.09 12.63
N LYS A 128 6.15 -6.92 12.67
CA LYS A 128 6.27 -8.37 12.46
C LYS A 128 5.75 -8.72 11.07
N LYS A 129 6.25 -9.82 10.51
CA LYS A 129 5.81 -10.29 9.18
C LYS A 129 4.31 -10.45 9.11
N GLU A 130 3.68 -10.92 10.19
CA GLU A 130 2.24 -11.16 10.26
C GLU A 130 1.40 -9.87 10.31
N ASP A 131 2.02 -8.72 10.58
CA ASP A 131 1.31 -7.44 10.71
C ASP A 131 1.14 -6.72 9.39
N VAL A 132 1.90 -7.09 8.37
CA VAL A 132 1.98 -6.34 7.12
C VAL A 132 1.49 -7.17 5.94
N SER A 133 1.03 -6.46 4.91
CA SER A 133 0.63 -7.11 3.66
C SER A 133 1.82 -7.77 2.97
N ALA A 134 1.52 -8.72 2.07
CA ALA A 134 2.56 -9.42 1.33
C ALA A 134 3.42 -8.45 0.51
N ILE A 135 2.82 -7.44 -0.11
CA ILE A 135 3.59 -6.47 -0.90
C ILE A 135 4.43 -5.56 0.00
N ALA A 136 3.93 -5.17 1.15
CA ALA A 136 4.70 -4.36 2.09
C ALA A 136 5.91 -5.13 2.61
N LEU A 137 5.73 -6.39 2.97
CA LEU A 137 6.83 -7.25 3.40
C LEU A 137 7.89 -7.40 2.31
N MET A 138 7.44 -7.71 1.10
CA MET A 138 8.33 -7.89 -0.05
C MET A 138 9.21 -6.65 -0.29
N GLU A 139 8.58 -5.46 -0.28
CA GLU A 139 9.32 -4.23 -0.57
C GLU A 139 10.22 -3.80 0.60
N LEU A 140 9.79 -4.02 1.85
CA LEU A 140 10.65 -3.75 3.00
C LEU A 140 11.91 -4.62 2.97
N GLU A 141 11.78 -5.89 2.59
CA GLU A 141 12.93 -6.78 2.47
C GLU A 141 13.87 -6.32 1.35
N LYS A 142 13.33 -5.85 0.23
CA LYS A 142 14.15 -5.30 -0.87
C LYS A 142 14.85 -4.00 -0.48
N LEU A 143 14.28 -3.24 0.44
CA LEU A 143 14.93 -2.05 1.00
C LEU A 143 16.02 -2.40 2.02
N GLY A 144 16.15 -3.67 2.39
CA GLY A 144 17.19 -4.14 3.30
C GLY A 144 16.75 -4.36 4.73
N TYR A 145 15.46 -4.27 5.02
CA TYR A 145 14.93 -4.52 6.37
C TYR A 145 14.56 -5.98 6.53
N SER A 146 14.74 -6.48 7.76
CA SER A 146 14.33 -7.84 8.14
C SER A 146 13.28 -7.74 9.24
N LEU A 147 12.08 -8.25 8.99
CA LEU A 147 11.01 -8.27 9.97
C LEU A 147 11.02 -9.60 10.73
N SER A 148 10.62 -9.55 12.00
CA SER A 148 10.53 -10.77 12.81
C SER A 148 9.28 -11.61 12.52
#